data_0996caa01737a10df0eacaa446316c5e
#
_entry.id   0996caa01737a10df0eacaa446316c5e
#
_cell.length_a   1.000
_cell.length_b   1.000
_cell.length_c   1.000
_cell.angle_alpha   90.00
_cell.angle_beta   90.00
_cell.angle_gamma   90.00
#
_symmetry.space_group_name_H-M   'P 1'
#
loop_
_entity.id
_entity.type
_entity.pdbx_description
1 polymer ?
#
loop_
_entity_poly.entity_id
_entity_poly.type
_entity_poly.pdbx_seq_one_letter_code
_entity_poly.pdbx_strand_id
1 'polypeptide(L)'
;MRLIRVLTAVLVLVAGCAPGHGLPPLPPVATTTGYRLGPGDVVRIITFGEESLTGEFRVNDSGRVALPLLGSVRATGLTPAQLESAIGTALKRANLLRNPAVSIEVTTYRPIFVLGEVNKPGEYSYQPGMTLVAAAAVAGGFTYRAIQSYASVMRTVNGESIEAKASRQSFLQPGDVVTIYERRF
;
A
#
# COMPACT_ATOMS: atom_id res chain seq x y z
N MET A 1 65.29 5.83 1.17
CA MET A 1 64.10 6.64 1.05
C MET A 1 63.08 6.11 0.02
N ARG A 2 62.91 4.81 -0.19
CA ARG A 2 61.94 4.25 -1.15
C ARG A 2 60.93 3.23 -0.56
N LEU A 3 61.03 2.92 0.76
CA LEU A 3 60.17 1.94 1.44
C LEU A 3 58.93 2.57 2.16
N ILE A 4 58.80 3.86 2.28
CA ILE A 4 57.72 4.50 3.03
C ILE A 4 56.52 4.84 2.13
N ARG A 5 56.60 4.70 0.81
CA ARG A 5 55.53 5.07 -0.11
C ARG A 5 54.55 3.90 -0.48
N VAL A 6 54.79 2.68 -0.01
CA VAL A 6 53.95 1.53 -0.31
C VAL A 6 52.92 1.22 0.78
N LEU A 7 53.02 1.82 1.96
CA LEU A 7 52.15 1.52 3.10
C LEU A 7 50.91 2.45 3.20
N THR A 8 50.77 3.43 2.29
CA THR A 8 49.65 4.37 2.31
C THR A 8 48.49 4.05 1.33
N ALA A 9 48.60 2.96 0.58
CA ALA A 9 47.68 2.61 -0.51
C ALA A 9 46.67 1.47 -0.16
N VAL A 10 46.64 0.97 1.07
CA VAL A 10 45.76 -0.18 1.45
C VAL A 10 44.66 0.24 2.45
N LEU A 11 44.48 1.49 2.73
CA LEU A 11 43.45 1.93 3.71
C LEU A 11 42.23 2.57 3.07
N VAL A 12 41.80 2.10 1.91
CA VAL A 12 40.50 2.52 1.34
C VAL A 12 39.83 1.29 0.78
N LEU A 13 38.75 0.87 1.40
CA LEU A 13 37.60 0.09 0.87
C LEU A 13 37.04 -0.89 1.90
N VAL A 14 36.62 -0.37 3.06
CA VAL A 14 35.49 -0.98 3.78
C VAL A 14 34.37 0.06 3.79
N ALA A 15 33.85 0.37 2.61
CA ALA A 15 32.54 0.98 2.49
C ALA A 15 31.55 -0.11 2.91
N GLY A 16 31.18 -0.13 4.19
CA GLY A 16 30.14 -0.99 4.71
C GLY A 16 28.86 -0.75 3.93
N CYS A 17 28.51 -1.68 3.02
CA CYS A 17 27.22 -1.66 2.32
C CYS A 17 26.13 -1.88 3.35
N ALA A 18 25.56 -0.80 3.90
CA ALA A 18 24.36 -0.89 4.71
C ALA A 18 23.21 -1.37 3.82
N PRO A 19 22.42 -2.37 4.25
CA PRO A 19 21.35 -2.95 3.43
C PRO A 19 20.34 -1.87 3.03
N GLY A 20 19.91 -1.86 1.75
CA GLY A 20 18.94 -0.88 1.22
C GLY A 20 19.48 0.54 0.97
N HIS A 21 20.80 0.79 1.09
CA HIS A 21 21.38 2.12 0.83
C HIS A 21 21.25 2.59 -0.62
N GLY A 22 21.20 1.66 -1.59
CA GLY A 22 21.05 1.96 -3.02
C GLY A 22 19.61 2.12 -3.50
N LEU A 23 18.63 1.92 -2.62
CA LEU A 23 17.22 2.02 -3.01
C LEU A 23 16.81 3.48 -3.19
N PRO A 24 16.01 3.79 -4.22
CA PRO A 24 15.43 5.13 -4.38
C PRO A 24 14.50 5.45 -3.20
N PRO A 25 14.26 6.73 -2.89
CA PRO A 25 13.30 7.11 -1.86
C PRO A 25 11.89 6.66 -2.23
N LEU A 26 11.12 6.23 -1.23
CA LEU A 26 9.72 5.85 -1.44
C LEU A 26 8.93 7.05 -1.98
N PRO A 27 8.25 6.91 -3.14
CA PRO A 27 7.43 7.99 -3.67
C PRO A 27 6.40 8.46 -2.63
N PRO A 28 6.24 9.77 -2.44
CA PRO A 28 5.28 10.30 -1.49
C PRO A 28 3.86 9.84 -1.86
N VAL A 29 3.07 9.50 -0.87
CA VAL A 29 1.63 9.28 -1.08
C VAL A 29 1.02 10.63 -1.39
N ALA A 30 0.43 10.77 -2.58
CA ALA A 30 -0.26 11.98 -2.95
C ALA A 30 -1.55 12.10 -2.10
N THR A 31 -1.46 12.83 -1.01
CA THR A 31 -2.56 13.05 -0.05
C THR A 31 -3.77 13.75 -0.68
N THR A 32 -3.55 14.44 -1.80
CA THR A 32 -4.58 15.20 -2.51
C THR A 32 -5.42 14.38 -3.49
N THR A 33 -4.97 13.20 -3.91
CA THR A 33 -5.68 12.41 -4.94
C THR A 33 -6.64 11.36 -4.37
N GLY A 34 -6.70 11.20 -3.06
CA GLY A 34 -7.52 10.19 -2.39
C GLY A 34 -7.02 8.74 -2.61
N TYR A 35 -7.55 7.83 -1.80
CA TYR A 35 -7.26 6.39 -1.91
C TYR A 35 -7.78 5.82 -3.24
N ARG A 36 -7.00 4.96 -3.88
CA ARG A 36 -7.41 4.23 -5.10
C ARG A 36 -7.65 2.77 -4.79
N LEU A 37 -8.84 2.32 -5.13
CA LEU A 37 -9.29 0.94 -4.96
C LEU A 37 -8.42 -0.03 -5.75
N GLY A 38 -8.29 -1.24 -5.22
CA GLY A 38 -7.60 -2.33 -5.88
C GLY A 38 -8.13 -3.70 -5.47
N PRO A 39 -7.68 -4.78 -6.12
CA PRO A 39 -8.10 -6.14 -5.80
C PRO A 39 -7.91 -6.48 -4.32
N GLY A 40 -8.94 -7.05 -3.69
CA GLY A 40 -8.95 -7.39 -2.27
C GLY A 40 -9.62 -6.38 -1.37
N ASP A 41 -9.78 -5.12 -1.78
CA ASP A 41 -10.55 -4.13 -1.00
C ASP A 41 -12.03 -4.54 -0.90
N VAL A 42 -12.68 -4.22 0.22
CA VAL A 42 -14.12 -4.37 0.39
C VAL A 42 -14.74 -2.99 0.51
N VAL A 43 -15.76 -2.76 -0.29
CA VAL A 43 -16.52 -1.52 -0.30
C VAL A 43 -17.96 -1.78 0.10
N ARG A 44 -18.51 -0.93 0.94
CA ARG A 44 -19.94 -0.85 1.18
C ARG A 44 -20.53 0.09 0.14
N ILE A 45 -21.50 -0.39 -0.61
CA ILE A 45 -22.24 0.37 -1.60
C ILE A 45 -23.67 0.52 -1.08
N ILE A 46 -24.17 1.73 -1.03
CA ILE A 46 -25.56 2.05 -0.68
C ILE A 46 -26.19 2.71 -1.89
N THR A 47 -27.21 2.06 -2.44
CA THR A 47 -28.03 2.64 -3.51
C THR A 47 -29.39 3.00 -2.93
N PHE A 48 -29.68 4.29 -2.81
CA PHE A 48 -30.89 4.78 -2.15
C PHE A 48 -32.16 4.24 -2.86
N GLY A 49 -33.04 3.62 -2.09
CA GLY A 49 -34.28 3.02 -2.59
C GLY A 49 -34.13 1.64 -3.21
N GLU A 50 -32.92 1.07 -3.25
CA GLU A 50 -32.64 -0.22 -3.90
C GLU A 50 -31.82 -1.13 -2.98
N GLU A 51 -32.51 -1.92 -2.15
CA GLU A 51 -31.86 -2.88 -1.23
C GLU A 51 -31.05 -3.95 -1.96
N SER A 52 -31.50 -4.39 -3.12
CA SER A 52 -30.81 -5.39 -3.95
C SER A 52 -29.44 -4.94 -4.47
N LEU A 53 -29.18 -3.63 -4.51
CA LEU A 53 -27.93 -2.99 -4.93
C LEU A 53 -27.15 -2.40 -3.75
N THR A 54 -27.62 -2.65 -2.52
CA THR A 54 -26.99 -2.18 -1.29
C THR A 54 -26.34 -3.37 -0.57
N GLY A 55 -25.08 -3.20 -0.15
CA GLY A 55 -24.33 -4.25 0.54
C GLY A 55 -22.83 -4.06 0.53
N GLU A 56 -22.11 -5.07 0.99
CA GLU A 56 -20.66 -5.12 0.93
C GLU A 56 -20.21 -5.93 -0.29
N PHE A 57 -19.29 -5.35 -1.04
CA PHE A 57 -18.77 -5.93 -2.28
C PHE A 57 -17.27 -5.91 -2.28
N ARG A 58 -16.66 -7.05 -2.62
CA ARG A 58 -15.20 -7.16 -2.76
C ARG A 58 -14.77 -6.80 -4.18
N VAL A 59 -13.71 -6.04 -4.28
CA VAL A 59 -13.00 -5.88 -5.55
C VAL A 59 -12.27 -7.18 -5.85
N ASN A 60 -12.65 -7.84 -6.93
CA ASN A 60 -12.07 -9.12 -7.35
C ASN A 60 -10.69 -8.96 -8.00
N ASP A 61 -10.04 -10.08 -8.32
CA ASP A 61 -8.69 -10.11 -8.91
C ASP A 61 -8.61 -9.42 -10.28
N SER A 62 -9.72 -9.35 -11.02
CA SER A 62 -9.80 -8.57 -12.27
C SER A 62 -10.01 -7.08 -12.05
N GLY A 63 -10.02 -6.63 -10.78
CA GLY A 63 -10.19 -5.23 -10.40
C GLY A 63 -11.61 -4.69 -10.56
N ARG A 64 -12.60 -5.56 -10.48
CA ARG A 64 -14.01 -5.22 -10.67
C ARG A 64 -14.84 -5.57 -9.45
N VAL A 65 -15.93 -4.84 -9.27
CA VAL A 65 -16.97 -5.13 -8.29
C VAL A 65 -18.16 -5.73 -9.03
N ALA A 66 -18.67 -6.88 -8.58
CA ALA A 66 -19.86 -7.52 -9.13
C ALA A 66 -21.10 -7.06 -8.38
N LEU A 67 -22.00 -6.36 -9.06
CA LEU A 67 -23.26 -5.87 -8.52
C LEU A 67 -24.43 -6.67 -9.07
N PRO A 68 -25.42 -7.03 -8.25
CA PRO A 68 -26.65 -7.64 -8.73
C PRO A 68 -27.26 -6.77 -9.84
N LEU A 69 -27.95 -7.39 -10.80
CA LEU A 69 -28.66 -6.74 -11.91
C LEU A 69 -27.76 -5.91 -12.87
N LEU A 70 -26.71 -5.27 -12.37
CA LEU A 70 -25.82 -4.40 -13.15
C LEU A 70 -24.61 -5.17 -13.75
N GLY A 71 -24.22 -6.27 -13.11
CA GLY A 71 -23.01 -7.01 -13.48
C GLY A 71 -21.74 -6.39 -12.92
N SER A 72 -20.61 -6.58 -13.63
CA SER A 72 -19.30 -6.19 -13.15
C SER A 72 -18.93 -4.76 -13.57
N VAL A 73 -18.60 -3.92 -12.59
CA VAL A 73 -18.12 -2.54 -12.78
C VAL A 73 -16.63 -2.45 -12.43
N ARG A 74 -15.82 -1.75 -13.23
CA ARG A 74 -14.41 -1.52 -12.92
C ARG A 74 -14.27 -0.66 -11.68
N ALA A 75 -13.43 -1.10 -10.72
CA ALA A 75 -13.16 -0.40 -9.48
C ALA A 75 -11.67 -0.03 -9.32
N THR A 76 -10.76 -0.91 -9.80
CA THR A 76 -9.32 -0.70 -9.66
C THR A 76 -8.87 0.64 -10.27
N GLY A 77 -8.08 1.37 -9.48
CA GLY A 77 -7.52 2.68 -9.85
C GLY A 77 -8.50 3.85 -9.66
N LEU A 78 -9.78 3.58 -9.39
CA LEU A 78 -10.77 4.61 -9.09
C LEU A 78 -10.75 4.97 -7.60
N THR A 79 -11.07 6.21 -7.28
CA THR A 79 -11.43 6.60 -5.91
C THR A 79 -12.88 6.14 -5.61
N PRO A 80 -13.29 6.05 -4.33
CA PRO A 80 -14.69 5.76 -4.00
C PRO A 80 -15.67 6.68 -4.73
N ALA A 81 -15.43 8.00 -4.76
CA ALA A 81 -16.27 8.97 -5.45
C ALA A 81 -16.33 8.75 -6.98
N GLN A 82 -15.23 8.33 -7.59
CA GLN A 82 -15.21 7.97 -9.01
C GLN A 82 -15.99 6.68 -9.28
N LEU A 83 -15.92 5.71 -8.35
CA LEU A 83 -16.70 4.46 -8.47
C LEU A 83 -18.19 4.74 -8.27
N GLU A 84 -18.60 5.65 -7.34
CA GLU A 84 -19.99 6.12 -7.21
C GLU A 84 -20.52 6.64 -8.55
N SER A 85 -19.76 7.55 -9.16
CA SER A 85 -20.14 8.14 -10.45
C SER A 85 -20.23 7.09 -11.57
N ALA A 86 -19.30 6.13 -11.58
CA ALA A 86 -19.29 5.05 -12.57
C ALA A 86 -20.50 4.13 -12.43
N ILE A 87 -20.85 3.73 -11.20
CA ILE A 87 -22.03 2.91 -10.90
C ILE A 87 -23.31 3.67 -11.26
N GLY A 88 -23.44 4.94 -10.82
CA GLY A 88 -24.59 5.75 -11.14
C GLY A 88 -24.82 5.89 -12.66
N THR A 89 -23.75 6.11 -13.41
CA THR A 89 -23.80 6.16 -14.88
C THR A 89 -24.21 4.81 -15.49
N ALA A 90 -23.69 3.71 -14.96
CA ALA A 90 -24.01 2.37 -15.44
C ALA A 90 -25.49 2.01 -15.18
N LEU A 91 -26.04 2.36 -14.00
CA LEU A 91 -27.44 2.16 -13.64
C LEU A 91 -28.39 2.94 -14.57
N LYS A 92 -28.04 4.20 -14.89
CA LYS A 92 -28.80 5.00 -15.88
C LYS A 92 -28.77 4.37 -17.27
N ARG A 93 -27.58 3.97 -17.73
CA ARG A 93 -27.40 3.36 -19.06
C ARG A 93 -28.16 2.03 -19.22
N ALA A 94 -28.19 1.23 -18.15
CA ALA A 94 -28.94 -0.01 -18.11
C ALA A 94 -30.46 0.16 -17.96
N ASN A 95 -30.96 1.41 -17.86
CA ASN A 95 -32.35 1.77 -17.58
C ASN A 95 -32.90 1.14 -16.29
N LEU A 96 -32.01 0.81 -15.33
CA LEU A 96 -32.41 0.27 -14.03
C LEU A 96 -32.92 1.37 -13.10
N LEU A 97 -32.27 2.53 -13.11
CA LEU A 97 -32.67 3.70 -12.30
C LEU A 97 -32.53 4.99 -13.13
N ARG A 98 -33.53 5.87 -13.02
CA ARG A 98 -33.51 7.18 -13.70
C ARG A 98 -32.59 8.19 -13.00
N ASN A 99 -32.64 8.25 -11.66
CA ASN A 99 -31.86 9.14 -10.82
C ASN A 99 -31.20 8.36 -9.67
N PRO A 100 -30.18 7.52 -9.96
CA PRO A 100 -29.50 6.75 -8.93
C PRO A 100 -28.74 7.67 -7.97
N ALA A 101 -28.96 7.50 -6.67
CA ALA A 101 -28.15 8.07 -5.60
C ALA A 101 -27.30 6.91 -5.00
N VAL A 102 -26.00 6.94 -5.26
CA VAL A 102 -25.06 5.89 -4.85
C VAL A 102 -24.04 6.51 -3.91
N SER A 103 -23.79 5.86 -2.78
CA SER A 103 -22.71 6.21 -1.84
C SER A 103 -21.79 5.02 -1.63
N ILE A 104 -20.49 5.26 -1.56
CA ILE A 104 -19.47 4.20 -1.40
C ILE A 104 -18.51 4.54 -0.28
N GLU A 105 -18.32 3.59 0.62
CA GLU A 105 -17.33 3.63 1.69
C GLU A 105 -16.42 2.39 1.60
N VAL A 106 -15.12 2.56 1.86
CA VAL A 106 -14.20 1.43 1.99
C VAL A 106 -14.30 0.89 3.41
N THR A 107 -14.80 -0.34 3.57
CA THR A 107 -14.94 -0.99 4.87
C THR A 107 -13.73 -1.83 5.24
N THR A 108 -13.04 -2.39 4.25
CA THR A 108 -11.82 -3.16 4.48
C THR A 108 -10.80 -2.84 3.39
N TYR A 109 -9.63 -2.41 3.82
CA TYR A 109 -8.48 -2.19 2.95
C TYR A 109 -7.67 -3.48 2.80
N ARG A 110 -6.95 -3.62 1.69
CA ARG A 110 -5.93 -4.67 1.54
C ARG A 110 -4.94 -4.59 2.70
N PRO A 111 -4.48 -5.74 3.21
CA PRO A 111 -3.50 -5.76 4.28
C PRO A 111 -2.14 -5.20 3.82
N ILE A 112 -1.29 -4.89 4.79
CA ILE A 112 0.14 -4.72 4.61
C ILE A 112 0.86 -5.94 5.16
N PHE A 113 2.08 -6.17 4.70
CA PHE A 113 2.96 -7.24 5.20
C PHE A 113 4.18 -6.61 5.84
N VAL A 114 4.53 -7.05 7.05
CA VAL A 114 5.71 -6.56 7.78
C VAL A 114 6.63 -7.74 8.03
N LEU A 115 7.86 -7.64 7.52
CA LEU A 115 8.86 -8.70 7.54
C LEU A 115 10.17 -8.19 8.15
N GLY A 116 11.07 -9.14 8.48
CA GLY A 116 12.41 -8.85 9.00
C GLY A 116 12.41 -8.59 10.50
N GLU A 117 13.19 -7.61 10.95
CA GLU A 117 13.52 -7.36 12.34
C GLU A 117 12.40 -6.64 13.14
N VAL A 118 11.24 -7.29 13.20
CA VAL A 118 10.12 -6.97 14.10
C VAL A 118 9.79 -8.18 14.97
N ASN A 119 9.16 -7.96 16.13
CA ASN A 119 8.89 -9.05 17.05
C ASN A 119 7.86 -10.08 16.53
N LYS A 120 6.93 -9.64 15.68
CA LYS A 120 5.88 -10.48 15.08
C LYS A 120 5.75 -10.18 13.59
N PRO A 121 6.59 -10.77 12.73
CA PRO A 121 6.42 -10.64 11.29
C PRO A 121 5.09 -11.26 10.84
N GLY A 122 4.43 -10.66 9.86
CA GLY A 122 3.15 -11.16 9.36
C GLY A 122 2.33 -10.15 8.56
N GLU A 123 1.09 -10.53 8.36
CA GLU A 123 0.06 -9.72 7.71
C GLU A 123 -0.68 -8.87 8.73
N TYR A 124 -0.92 -7.59 8.39
CA TYR A 124 -1.60 -6.64 9.28
C TYR A 124 -2.63 -5.82 8.51
N SER A 125 -3.77 -5.56 9.16
CA SER A 125 -4.79 -4.67 8.61
C SER A 125 -4.24 -3.26 8.42
N TYR A 126 -4.40 -2.71 7.23
CA TYR A 126 -4.05 -1.33 6.96
C TYR A 126 -5.06 -0.36 7.60
N GLN A 127 -4.57 0.74 8.10
CA GLN A 127 -5.39 1.88 8.54
C GLN A 127 -4.98 3.14 7.78
N PRO A 128 -5.95 3.98 7.35
CA PRO A 128 -5.63 5.25 6.69
C PRO A 128 -4.67 6.10 7.52
N GLY A 129 -3.62 6.60 6.86
CA GLY A 129 -2.57 7.38 7.54
C GLY A 129 -1.49 6.54 8.24
N MET A 130 -1.48 5.21 8.09
CA MET A 130 -0.46 4.34 8.67
C MET A 130 0.93 4.70 8.15
N THR A 131 1.86 4.89 9.08
CA THR A 131 3.28 5.13 8.78
C THR A 131 4.10 3.85 8.98
N LEU A 132 5.35 3.85 8.49
CA LEU A 132 6.28 2.74 8.71
C LEU A 132 6.46 2.44 10.22
N VAL A 133 6.60 3.46 11.06
CA VAL A 133 6.74 3.23 12.51
C VAL A 133 5.47 2.67 13.13
N ALA A 134 4.28 3.06 12.64
CA ALA A 134 3.01 2.50 13.08
C ALA A 134 2.88 1.01 12.69
N ALA A 135 3.30 0.66 11.47
CA ALA A 135 3.33 -0.73 11.02
C ALA A 135 4.29 -1.59 11.86
N ALA A 136 5.48 -1.07 12.18
CA ALA A 136 6.38 -1.76 13.09
C ALA A 136 5.78 -1.93 14.50
N ALA A 137 5.06 -0.93 15.01
CA ALA A 137 4.41 -0.99 16.33
C ALA A 137 3.33 -2.07 16.40
N VAL A 138 2.44 -2.19 15.39
CA VAL A 138 1.43 -3.27 15.34
C VAL A 138 2.06 -4.65 15.17
N ALA A 139 3.25 -4.73 14.56
CA ALA A 139 4.07 -5.94 14.47
C ALA A 139 4.85 -6.24 15.78
N GLY A 140 4.45 -5.65 16.90
CA GLY A 140 5.05 -5.86 18.22
C GLY A 140 6.33 -5.07 18.48
N GLY A 141 6.65 -4.08 17.62
CA GLY A 141 7.83 -3.23 17.70
C GLY A 141 9.06 -3.83 17.02
N PHE A 142 10.10 -3.01 16.93
CA PHE A 142 11.40 -3.41 16.39
C PHE A 142 12.13 -4.37 17.33
N THR A 143 12.87 -5.33 16.78
CA THR A 143 13.82 -6.11 17.59
C THR A 143 15.03 -5.24 17.99
N TYR A 144 15.84 -5.73 18.93
CA TYR A 144 17.08 -5.04 19.33
C TYR A 144 18.11 -4.98 18.20
N ARG A 145 17.97 -5.84 17.17
CA ARG A 145 18.84 -5.91 16.00
C ARG A 145 18.39 -5.02 14.84
N ALA A 146 17.19 -4.46 14.91
CA ALA A 146 16.59 -3.71 13.83
C ALA A 146 17.31 -2.42 13.48
N ILE A 147 17.42 -2.09 12.18
CA ILE A 147 17.63 -0.74 11.72
C ILE A 147 16.31 0.01 11.87
N GLN A 148 16.25 0.97 12.81
CA GLN A 148 15.00 1.67 13.12
C GLN A 148 14.79 2.96 12.32
N SER A 149 15.80 3.43 11.59
CA SER A 149 15.75 4.73 10.88
C SER A 149 15.09 4.63 9.51
N TYR A 150 15.12 3.47 8.87
CA TYR A 150 14.52 3.21 7.56
C TYR A 150 14.23 1.71 7.37
N ALA A 151 13.44 1.44 6.34
CA ALA A 151 13.15 0.08 5.84
C ALA A 151 13.05 0.09 4.32
N SER A 152 13.03 -1.06 3.66
CA SER A 152 12.51 -1.13 2.30
C SER A 152 11.00 -1.33 2.31
N VAL A 153 10.36 -0.78 1.30
CA VAL A 153 8.94 -0.98 1.01
C VAL A 153 8.82 -1.38 -0.45
N MET A 154 8.27 -2.57 -0.67
CA MET A 154 7.83 -2.99 -1.99
C MET A 154 6.38 -2.55 -2.18
N ARG A 155 6.14 -1.77 -3.22
CA ARG A 155 4.82 -1.19 -3.56
C ARG A 155 4.50 -1.43 -5.01
N THR A 156 3.26 -1.78 -5.31
CA THR A 156 2.77 -1.85 -6.69
C THR A 156 2.26 -0.49 -7.15
N VAL A 157 2.90 0.08 -8.17
CA VAL A 157 2.52 1.35 -8.78
C VAL A 157 2.24 1.11 -10.26
N ASN A 158 1.04 1.42 -10.73
CA ASN A 158 0.62 1.21 -12.13
C ASN A 158 0.80 -0.22 -12.66
N GLY A 159 0.73 -1.23 -11.78
CA GLY A 159 0.91 -2.64 -12.13
C GLY A 159 2.37 -3.13 -12.07
N GLU A 160 3.32 -2.26 -11.81
CA GLU A 160 4.73 -2.60 -11.62
C GLU A 160 5.09 -2.58 -10.12
N SER A 161 5.86 -3.57 -9.67
CA SER A 161 6.38 -3.60 -8.31
C SER A 161 7.70 -2.83 -8.24
N ILE A 162 7.72 -1.81 -7.41
CA ILE A 162 8.93 -1.04 -7.10
C ILE A 162 9.37 -1.32 -5.67
N GLU A 163 10.68 -1.42 -5.45
CA GLU A 163 11.27 -1.45 -4.12
C GLU A 163 11.94 -0.11 -3.83
N ALA A 164 11.60 0.50 -2.70
CA ALA A 164 12.06 1.84 -2.35
C ALA A 164 12.36 1.96 -0.85
N LYS A 165 13.23 2.91 -0.50
CA LYS A 165 13.61 3.21 0.88
C LYS A 165 12.58 4.12 1.53
N ALA A 166 12.01 3.67 2.64
CA ALA A 166 11.07 4.42 3.46
C ALA A 166 11.71 4.87 4.77
N SER A 167 11.49 6.10 5.17
CA SER A 167 11.81 6.61 6.52
C SER A 167 10.74 6.19 7.52
N ARG A 168 10.99 6.34 8.82
CA ARG A 168 10.02 6.04 9.88
C ARG A 168 8.67 6.73 9.69
N GLN A 169 8.67 7.93 9.12
CA GLN A 169 7.49 8.77 8.93
C GLN A 169 6.83 8.58 7.56
N SER A 170 7.41 7.77 6.69
CA SER A 170 6.83 7.49 5.37
C SER A 170 5.48 6.83 5.52
N PHE A 171 4.48 7.36 4.82
CA PHE A 171 3.15 6.77 4.75
C PHE A 171 3.16 5.50 3.91
N LEU A 172 2.54 4.47 4.44
CA LEU A 172 2.31 3.21 3.75
C LEU A 172 0.99 3.28 2.95
N GLN A 173 0.86 2.34 2.03
CA GLN A 173 -0.37 2.11 1.28
C GLN A 173 -0.84 0.66 1.46
N PRO A 174 -2.13 0.38 1.29
CA PRO A 174 -2.64 -0.99 1.28
C PRO A 174 -1.93 -1.84 0.22
N GLY A 175 -1.48 -3.02 0.62
CA GLY A 175 -0.70 -3.93 -0.21
C GLY A 175 0.82 -3.73 -0.17
N ASP A 176 1.32 -2.76 0.61
CA ASP A 176 2.77 -2.60 0.80
C ASP A 176 3.37 -3.80 1.55
N VAL A 177 4.56 -4.21 1.12
CA VAL A 177 5.41 -5.16 1.84
C VAL A 177 6.59 -4.40 2.43
N VAL A 178 6.65 -4.34 3.75
CA VAL A 178 7.67 -3.63 4.52
C VAL A 178 8.71 -4.62 5.00
N THR A 179 9.99 -4.39 4.71
CA THR A 179 11.10 -5.21 5.22
C THR A 179 12.01 -4.38 6.11
N ILE A 180 12.04 -4.72 7.39
CA ILE A 180 12.91 -4.11 8.40
C ILE A 180 14.25 -4.84 8.39
N TYR A 181 15.32 -4.11 8.14
CA TYR A 181 16.66 -4.69 8.05
C TYR A 181 17.32 -4.88 9.41
N GLU A 182 18.21 -5.87 9.46
CA GLU A 182 19.11 -6.10 10.57
C GLU A 182 20.30 -5.16 10.52
N ARG A 183 20.73 -4.65 11.67
CA ARG A 183 22.00 -3.91 11.80
C ARG A 183 23.18 -4.87 11.61
N ARG A 184 24.13 -4.48 10.79
CA ARG A 184 25.44 -5.12 10.74
C ARG A 184 26.34 -4.43 11.76
N PHE A 185 27.00 -5.23 12.57
CA PHE A 185 27.98 -4.78 13.55
C PHE A 185 29.38 -4.87 12.95
#